data_d89cfcc83b1fbde41d4683e4a5201846
#
_entry.id   d89cfcc83b1fbde41d4683e4a5201846
#
_cell.length_a   1.000
_cell.length_b   1.000
_cell.length_c   1.000
_cell.angle_alpha   90.00
_cell.angle_beta   90.00
_cell.angle_gamma   90.00
#
_symmetry.space_group_name_H-M   'P 1'
#
loop_
_entity.id
_entity.type
_entity.pdbx_description
1 polymer ?
#
loop_
_entity_poly.entity_id
_entity_poly.type
_entity_poly.pdbx_seq_one_letter_code
_entity_poly.pdbx_strand_id
1 'polypeptide(L)'
;MKIKINKNIFTSIIFFFFTLGLTFSLGEIFYNSIDGTDFYRYFDYIKYFRGGLDSPGREQGLLYYWFISLFIKISGNYYIPSDWETIYSSAIQFGNLVLYCIGLIGLYFLLKSFSYSKHEIFFTLAVLNCFPPLFGARLIMKPEILAFGILPWILLTIDYYFKSKKLKYLIYATPLLSILLTSKGSIIGITLISLLYLYFKDIKSIKYKDLAIT
;
A
#
# COMPACT_ATOMS: atom_id res chain seq x y z
N MET A 1 34.95 9.48 -14.69
CA MET A 1 33.95 8.46 -15.11
C MET A 1 32.67 9.18 -15.53
N LYS A 2 32.35 9.32 -16.82
CA LYS A 2 31.11 9.97 -17.29
C LYS A 2 29.98 8.93 -17.16
N ILE A 3 29.11 9.09 -16.19
CA ILE A 3 27.90 8.26 -16.05
C ILE A 3 26.99 8.61 -17.23
N LYS A 4 26.92 7.75 -18.24
CA LYS A 4 26.03 7.87 -19.38
C LYS A 4 24.63 7.43 -18.90
N ILE A 5 23.85 8.37 -18.36
CA ILE A 5 22.47 8.09 -17.96
C ILE A 5 21.66 7.78 -19.22
N ASN A 6 21.02 6.62 -19.25
CA ASN A 6 20.13 6.27 -20.36
C ASN A 6 18.96 7.27 -20.36
N LYS A 7 18.78 7.99 -21.47
CA LYS A 7 17.77 9.04 -21.65
C LYS A 7 16.35 8.55 -21.30
N ASN A 8 16.01 7.33 -21.66
CA ASN A 8 14.70 6.75 -21.38
C ASN A 8 14.46 6.54 -19.87
N ILE A 9 15.49 6.10 -19.12
CA ILE A 9 15.40 5.95 -17.67
C ILE A 9 15.21 7.31 -17.02
N PHE A 10 15.98 8.30 -17.43
CA PHE A 10 15.88 9.65 -16.88
C PHE A 10 14.49 10.25 -17.11
N THR A 11 13.95 10.15 -18.33
CA THR A 11 12.60 10.60 -18.66
C THR A 11 11.53 9.92 -17.82
N SER A 12 11.63 8.60 -17.59
CA SER A 12 10.65 7.85 -16.77
C SER A 12 10.71 8.25 -15.31
N ILE A 13 11.89 8.53 -14.77
CA ILE A 13 12.06 9.03 -13.39
C ILE A 13 11.39 10.39 -13.25
N ILE A 14 11.64 11.31 -14.19
CA ILE A 14 10.99 12.64 -14.17
C ILE A 14 9.47 12.48 -14.25
N PHE A 15 8.98 11.64 -15.14
CA PHE A 15 7.54 11.40 -15.30
C PHE A 15 6.92 10.81 -14.03
N PHE A 16 7.61 9.88 -13.36
CA PHE A 16 7.17 9.33 -12.08
C PHE A 16 7.04 10.42 -11.00
N PHE A 17 8.06 11.23 -10.78
CA PHE A 17 8.00 12.31 -9.78
C PHE A 17 7.00 13.40 -10.15
N PHE A 18 6.86 13.72 -11.43
CA PHE A 18 5.86 14.65 -11.92
C PHE A 18 4.44 14.17 -11.61
N THR A 19 4.10 12.91 -11.96
CA THR A 19 2.77 12.35 -11.69
C THR A 19 2.50 12.20 -10.20
N LEU A 20 3.50 11.83 -9.39
CA LEU A 20 3.37 11.76 -7.95
C LEU A 20 3.10 13.14 -7.33
N GLY A 21 3.87 14.15 -7.70
CA GLY A 21 3.71 15.52 -7.23
C GLY A 21 2.40 16.15 -7.69
N LEU A 22 2.05 15.98 -8.97
CA LEU A 22 0.79 16.48 -9.52
C LEU A 22 -0.43 15.89 -8.80
N THR A 23 -0.47 14.58 -8.64
CA THR A 23 -1.61 13.92 -7.98
C THR A 23 -1.66 14.20 -6.49
N PHE A 24 -0.53 14.45 -5.83
CA PHE A 24 -0.51 14.91 -4.46
C PHE A 24 -1.08 16.33 -4.33
N SER A 25 -0.60 17.26 -5.15
CA SER A 25 -1.08 18.66 -5.13
C SER A 25 -2.57 18.78 -5.49
N LEU A 26 -3.04 18.02 -6.49
CA LEU A 26 -4.47 17.99 -6.81
C LEU A 26 -5.30 17.41 -5.66
N GLY A 27 -4.77 16.41 -4.94
CA GLY A 27 -5.41 15.85 -3.77
C GLY A 27 -5.60 16.89 -2.66
N GLU A 28 -4.54 17.62 -2.34
CA GLU A 28 -4.58 18.67 -1.30
C GLU A 28 -5.55 19.82 -1.64
N ILE A 29 -5.68 20.17 -2.93
CA ILE A 29 -6.51 21.30 -3.37
C ILE A 29 -7.99 20.90 -3.48
N PHE A 30 -8.29 19.72 -4.02
CA PHE A 30 -9.65 19.37 -4.44
C PHE A 30 -10.34 18.34 -3.58
N TYR A 31 -9.62 17.66 -2.69
CA TYR A 31 -10.19 16.57 -1.90
C TYR A 31 -9.98 16.80 -0.40
N ASN A 32 -11.08 16.62 0.32
CA ASN A 32 -11.05 16.50 1.78
C ASN A 32 -11.17 15.02 2.15
N SER A 33 -10.38 14.52 3.07
CA SER A 33 -10.43 13.11 3.51
C SER A 33 -11.76 12.71 4.16
N ILE A 34 -12.59 13.70 4.51
CA ILE A 34 -13.93 13.51 5.09
C ILE A 34 -15.03 13.23 4.06
N ASP A 35 -14.75 13.41 2.77
CA ASP A 35 -15.77 13.31 1.70
C ASP A 35 -16.24 11.88 1.39
N GLY A 36 -15.95 10.91 2.23
CA GLY A 36 -16.39 9.53 2.07
C GLY A 36 -17.66 9.21 2.88
N THR A 37 -18.62 8.49 2.28
CA THR A 37 -19.84 8.04 2.96
C THR A 37 -19.59 7.26 4.25
N ASP A 38 -18.46 6.53 4.31
CA ASP A 38 -18.05 5.74 5.47
C ASP A 38 -17.15 6.49 6.46
N PHE A 39 -16.87 7.78 6.22
CA PHE A 39 -15.89 8.53 7.00
C PHE A 39 -16.21 8.52 8.50
N TYR A 40 -17.44 8.87 8.90
CA TYR A 40 -17.83 8.95 10.30
C TYR A 40 -17.69 7.60 11.01
N ARG A 41 -18.08 6.51 10.34
CA ARG A 41 -17.89 5.16 10.85
C ARG A 41 -16.41 4.80 11.05
N TYR A 42 -15.55 5.17 10.12
CA TYR A 42 -14.11 4.95 10.24
C TYR A 42 -13.48 5.85 11.30
N PHE A 43 -14.00 7.04 11.47
CA PHE A 43 -13.49 7.97 12.45
C PHE A 43 -13.74 7.51 13.90
N ASP A 44 -14.79 6.75 14.17
CA ASP A 44 -15.03 6.17 15.49
C ASP A 44 -13.90 5.20 15.91
N TYR A 45 -13.28 4.50 14.97
CA TYR A 45 -12.09 3.71 15.26
C TYR A 45 -10.89 4.58 15.67
N ILE A 46 -10.74 5.76 15.07
CA ILE A 46 -9.68 6.70 15.47
C ILE A 46 -9.95 7.25 16.86
N LYS A 47 -11.19 7.64 17.18
CA LYS A 47 -11.61 8.09 18.51
C LYS A 47 -11.30 7.03 19.58
N TYR A 48 -11.57 5.76 19.29
CA TYR A 48 -11.22 4.65 20.18
C TYR A 48 -9.74 4.66 20.57
N PHE A 49 -8.84 4.75 19.60
CA PHE A 49 -7.38 4.82 19.87
C PHE A 49 -6.93 6.11 20.59
N ARG A 50 -7.77 7.10 20.64
CA ARG A 50 -7.52 8.35 21.36
C ARG A 50 -8.19 8.41 22.74
N GLY A 51 -8.81 7.32 23.17
CA GLY A 51 -9.43 7.23 24.49
C GLY A 51 -10.80 7.91 24.60
N GLY A 52 -11.46 8.19 23.47
CA GLY A 52 -12.71 8.96 23.44
C GLY A 52 -14.00 8.15 23.38
N LEU A 53 -13.94 6.86 23.08
CA LEU A 53 -15.14 6.02 22.91
C LEU A 53 -14.89 4.57 23.33
N ASP A 54 -15.96 3.85 23.64
CA ASP A 54 -15.97 2.40 23.76
C ASP A 54 -15.55 1.74 22.43
N SER A 55 -15.14 0.47 22.52
CA SER A 55 -14.63 -0.27 21.36
C SER A 55 -15.62 -0.21 20.19
N PRO A 56 -15.21 0.31 19.02
CA PRO A 56 -16.06 0.26 17.84
C PRO A 56 -16.27 -1.20 17.44
N GLY A 57 -17.38 -1.47 16.73
CA GLY A 57 -17.69 -2.81 16.23
C GLY A 57 -16.49 -3.43 15.47
N ARG A 58 -16.28 -4.73 15.59
CA ARG A 58 -15.11 -5.45 15.03
C ARG A 58 -15.24 -5.76 13.53
N GLU A 59 -15.93 -4.95 12.77
CA GLU A 59 -16.17 -5.22 11.34
C GLU A 59 -14.93 -5.00 10.46
N GLN A 60 -13.95 -4.27 10.96
CA GLN A 60 -12.72 -3.97 10.24
C GLN A 60 -11.49 -4.09 11.14
N GLY A 61 -10.34 -4.40 10.53
CA GLY A 61 -9.08 -4.48 11.24
C GLY A 61 -8.63 -3.13 11.78
N LEU A 62 -8.16 -3.14 13.03
CA LEU A 62 -7.85 -1.93 13.78
C LEU A 62 -6.52 -1.27 13.38
N LEU A 63 -5.61 -2.00 12.71
CA LEU A 63 -4.24 -1.54 12.49
C LEU A 63 -4.15 -0.27 11.64
N TYR A 64 -4.98 -0.15 10.60
CA TYR A 64 -5.00 1.06 9.77
C TYR A 64 -5.35 2.29 10.61
N TYR A 65 -6.41 2.21 11.40
CA TYR A 65 -6.88 3.33 12.21
C TYR A 65 -5.91 3.69 13.34
N TRP A 66 -5.29 2.68 13.95
CA TRP A 66 -4.19 2.90 14.89
C TRP A 66 -3.04 3.67 14.23
N PHE A 67 -2.61 3.23 13.05
CA PHE A 67 -1.56 3.89 12.28
C PHE A 67 -1.90 5.34 11.96
N ILE A 68 -3.11 5.62 11.45
CA ILE A 68 -3.57 6.98 11.18
C ILE A 68 -3.64 7.82 12.46
N SER A 69 -4.09 7.23 13.58
CA SER A 69 -4.16 7.94 14.87
C SER A 69 -2.78 8.44 15.35
N LEU A 70 -1.70 7.75 14.99
CA LEU A 70 -0.33 8.21 15.28
C LEU A 70 -0.01 9.52 14.54
N PHE A 71 -0.38 9.63 13.28
CA PHE A 71 -0.16 10.87 12.51
C PHE A 71 -0.96 12.03 13.05
N ILE A 72 -2.21 11.80 13.44
CA ILE A 72 -3.04 12.82 14.10
C ILE A 72 -2.38 13.25 15.42
N LYS A 73 -1.84 12.32 16.21
CA LYS A 73 -1.13 12.62 17.45
C LYS A 73 0.15 13.42 17.20
N ILE A 74 0.94 13.03 16.19
CA ILE A 74 2.18 13.73 15.81
C ILE A 74 1.90 15.17 15.35
N SER A 75 0.76 15.41 14.70
CA SER A 75 0.36 16.77 14.30
C SER A 75 0.01 17.70 15.47
N GLY A 76 0.10 17.22 16.70
CA GLY A 76 -0.17 18.02 17.91
C GLY A 76 -1.64 18.11 18.31
N ASN A 77 -2.53 17.43 17.59
CA ASN A 77 -3.98 17.47 17.86
C ASN A 77 -4.36 16.43 18.91
N TYR A 78 -4.11 16.74 20.19
CA TYR A 78 -4.43 15.83 21.30
C TYR A 78 -5.91 15.80 21.65
N TYR A 79 -6.66 16.85 21.34
CA TYR A 79 -8.09 16.97 21.61
C TYR A 79 -8.90 16.90 20.32
N ILE A 80 -10.17 16.54 20.41
CA ILE A 80 -11.11 16.56 19.27
C ILE A 80 -11.78 17.95 19.30
N PRO A 81 -11.29 18.94 18.54
CA PRO A 81 -11.90 20.25 18.46
C PRO A 81 -13.23 20.18 17.71
N SER A 82 -14.04 21.24 17.79
CA SER A 82 -15.32 21.34 17.06
C SER A 82 -15.15 21.23 15.54
N ASP A 83 -14.03 21.69 15.01
CA ASP A 83 -13.65 21.68 13.59
C ASP A 83 -12.62 20.58 13.24
N TRP A 84 -12.63 19.49 14.01
CA TRP A 84 -11.70 18.37 13.87
C TRP A 84 -11.62 17.78 12.45
N GLU A 85 -12.69 17.87 11.70
CA GLU A 85 -12.79 17.36 10.34
C GLU A 85 -11.72 17.95 9.44
N THR A 86 -11.59 19.26 9.43
CA THR A 86 -10.58 19.97 8.62
C THR A 86 -9.18 19.71 9.15
N ILE A 87 -9.00 19.76 10.48
CA ILE A 87 -7.69 19.63 11.13
C ILE A 87 -7.10 18.24 10.87
N TYR A 88 -7.93 17.18 10.88
CA TYR A 88 -7.43 15.81 10.71
C TYR A 88 -7.29 15.38 9.26
N SER A 89 -7.92 16.09 8.32
CA SER A 89 -7.86 15.74 6.90
C SER A 89 -6.42 15.63 6.41
N SER A 90 -5.60 16.64 6.63
CA SER A 90 -4.19 16.64 6.21
C SER A 90 -3.37 15.55 6.90
N ALA A 91 -3.62 15.29 8.19
CA ALA A 91 -2.92 14.21 8.90
C ALA A 91 -3.27 12.82 8.35
N ILE A 92 -4.54 12.60 8.01
CA ILE A 92 -5.01 11.35 7.38
C ILE A 92 -4.37 11.20 5.99
N GLN A 93 -4.39 12.25 5.17
CA GLN A 93 -3.80 12.22 3.83
C GLN A 93 -2.29 11.98 3.88
N PHE A 94 -1.58 12.57 4.84
CA PHE A 94 -0.16 12.32 5.04
C PHE A 94 0.13 10.88 5.48
N GLY A 95 -0.64 10.33 6.41
CA GLY A 95 -0.54 8.92 6.79
C GLY A 95 -0.79 7.97 5.61
N ASN A 96 -1.81 8.26 4.82
CA ASN A 96 -2.09 7.52 3.59
C ASN A 96 -0.96 7.64 2.57
N LEU A 97 -0.36 8.83 2.41
CA LEU A 97 0.79 9.03 1.53
C LEU A 97 1.98 8.18 1.96
N VAL A 98 2.25 8.06 3.26
CA VAL A 98 3.33 7.21 3.77
C VAL A 98 3.07 5.74 3.39
N LEU A 99 1.85 5.23 3.60
CA LEU A 99 1.49 3.86 3.18
C LEU A 99 1.59 3.68 1.67
N TYR A 100 1.18 4.68 0.91
CA TYR A 100 1.28 4.68 -0.55
C TYR A 100 2.75 4.59 -1.01
N CYS A 101 3.64 5.41 -0.43
CA CYS A 101 5.07 5.36 -0.73
C CYS A 101 5.71 4.01 -0.36
N ILE A 102 5.33 3.43 0.79
CA ILE A 102 5.76 2.08 1.19
C ILE A 102 5.34 1.06 0.12
N GLY A 103 4.11 1.13 -0.37
CA GLY A 103 3.60 0.28 -1.44
C GLY A 103 4.35 0.46 -2.76
N LEU A 104 4.62 1.70 -3.18
CA LEU A 104 5.41 1.99 -4.39
C LEU A 104 6.84 1.42 -4.32
N ILE A 105 7.49 1.55 -3.15
CA ILE A 105 8.82 0.97 -2.92
C ILE A 105 8.77 -0.56 -3.00
N GLY A 106 7.79 -1.18 -2.35
CA GLY A 106 7.58 -2.63 -2.44
C GLY A 106 7.33 -3.09 -3.87
N LEU A 107 6.49 -2.37 -4.61
CA LEU A 107 6.19 -2.66 -6.02
C LEU A 107 7.41 -2.48 -6.93
N TYR A 108 8.24 -1.47 -6.67
CA TYR A 108 9.52 -1.31 -7.37
C TYR A 108 10.40 -2.56 -7.23
N PHE A 109 10.57 -3.08 -6.02
CA PHE A 109 11.38 -4.27 -5.79
C PHE A 109 10.73 -5.54 -6.36
N LEU A 110 9.40 -5.64 -6.31
CA LEU A 110 8.66 -6.75 -6.89
C LEU A 110 8.82 -6.79 -8.42
N LEU A 111 8.63 -5.66 -9.11
CA LEU A 111 8.82 -5.57 -10.55
C LEU A 111 10.28 -5.84 -10.94
N LYS A 112 11.23 -5.36 -10.13
CA LYS A 112 12.65 -5.68 -10.31
C LYS A 112 12.94 -7.18 -10.16
N SER A 113 12.28 -7.87 -9.22
CA SER A 113 12.43 -9.32 -9.06
C SER A 113 11.87 -10.11 -10.25
N PHE A 114 10.94 -9.52 -11.01
CA PHE A 114 10.40 -10.04 -12.26
C PHE A 114 11.24 -9.70 -13.50
N SER A 115 12.43 -9.09 -13.29
CA SER A 115 13.37 -8.71 -14.34
C SER A 115 12.91 -7.60 -15.28
N TYR A 116 11.94 -6.77 -14.86
CA TYR A 116 11.60 -5.56 -15.61
C TYR A 116 12.76 -4.56 -15.61
N SER A 117 12.93 -3.85 -16.70
CA SER A 117 13.91 -2.77 -16.81
C SER A 117 13.53 -1.57 -15.94
N LYS A 118 14.52 -0.76 -15.53
CA LYS A 118 14.25 0.44 -14.73
C LYS A 118 13.28 1.40 -15.41
N HIS A 119 13.36 1.51 -16.74
CA HIS A 119 12.44 2.34 -17.52
C HIS A 119 10.99 1.85 -17.38
N GLU A 120 10.74 0.56 -17.60
CA GLU A 120 9.41 -0.04 -17.46
C GLU A 120 8.87 0.11 -16.04
N ILE A 121 9.72 -0.10 -15.02
CA ILE A 121 9.32 0.04 -13.63
C ILE A 121 8.84 1.48 -13.35
N PHE A 122 9.67 2.49 -13.63
CA PHE A 122 9.29 3.88 -13.33
C PHE A 122 8.11 4.35 -14.17
N PHE A 123 7.99 3.89 -15.41
CA PHE A 123 6.81 4.19 -16.23
C PHE A 123 5.53 3.57 -15.63
N THR A 124 5.58 2.30 -15.22
CA THR A 124 4.45 1.63 -14.55
C THR A 124 4.05 2.35 -13.27
N LEU A 125 5.01 2.73 -12.42
CA LEU A 125 4.74 3.47 -11.19
C LEU A 125 4.13 4.86 -11.48
N ALA A 126 4.57 5.54 -12.55
CA ALA A 126 4.00 6.81 -12.98
C ALA A 126 2.53 6.67 -13.41
N VAL A 127 2.20 5.63 -14.18
CA VAL A 127 0.82 5.33 -14.59
C VAL A 127 -0.05 5.01 -13.37
N LEU A 128 0.48 4.24 -12.40
CA LEU A 128 -0.24 3.92 -11.16
C LEU A 128 -0.57 5.16 -10.32
N ASN A 129 0.28 6.19 -10.32
CA ASN A 129 -0.01 7.44 -9.63
C ASN A 129 -1.31 8.09 -10.14
N CYS A 130 -1.59 7.94 -11.44
CA CYS A 130 -2.78 8.49 -12.08
C CYS A 130 -3.98 7.53 -12.06
N PHE A 131 -3.85 6.32 -11.51
CA PHE A 131 -4.93 5.33 -11.48
C PHE A 131 -6.02 5.72 -10.49
N PRO A 132 -7.26 6.02 -10.93
CA PRO A 132 -8.28 6.67 -10.10
C PRO A 132 -8.58 5.93 -8.78
N PRO A 133 -8.72 4.59 -8.73
CA PRO A 133 -8.97 3.90 -7.47
C PRO A 133 -7.86 4.07 -6.42
N LEU A 134 -6.59 4.05 -6.84
CA LEU A 134 -5.44 4.26 -5.95
C LEU A 134 -5.30 5.72 -5.54
N PHE A 135 -5.57 6.64 -6.47
CA PHE A 135 -5.61 8.06 -6.19
C PHE A 135 -6.68 8.37 -5.12
N GLY A 136 -7.92 7.88 -5.31
CA GLY A 136 -8.98 8.04 -4.33
C GLY A 136 -8.68 7.40 -2.97
N ALA A 137 -8.14 6.15 -2.95
CA ALA A 137 -7.78 5.48 -1.70
C ALA A 137 -6.70 6.21 -0.90
N ARG A 138 -5.82 6.96 -1.56
CA ARG A 138 -4.79 7.78 -0.90
C ARG A 138 -5.37 9.03 -0.24
N LEU A 139 -6.41 9.62 -0.81
CA LEU A 139 -6.96 10.90 -0.37
C LEU A 139 -7.99 10.76 0.75
N ILE A 140 -8.81 9.72 0.70
CA ILE A 140 -9.86 9.49 1.68
C ILE A 140 -9.43 8.44 2.72
N MET A 141 -10.09 8.45 3.87
CA MET A 141 -9.83 7.49 4.94
C MET A 141 -10.35 6.11 4.56
N LYS A 142 -9.49 5.28 3.96
CA LYS A 142 -9.83 3.92 3.54
C LYS A 142 -8.72 2.92 3.92
N PRO A 143 -9.06 1.81 4.58
CA PRO A 143 -8.07 0.79 4.96
C PRO A 143 -7.45 0.06 3.76
N GLU A 144 -8.01 0.18 2.57
CA GLU A 144 -7.46 -0.37 1.32
C GLU A 144 -6.05 0.16 1.00
N ILE A 145 -5.72 1.37 1.45
CA ILE A 145 -4.37 1.92 1.27
C ILE A 145 -3.32 1.15 2.07
N LEU A 146 -3.69 0.59 3.24
CA LEU A 146 -2.82 -0.31 4.00
C LEU A 146 -2.52 -1.58 3.20
N ALA A 147 -3.53 -2.11 2.50
CA ALA A 147 -3.32 -3.27 1.63
C ALA A 147 -2.35 -2.96 0.49
N PHE A 148 -2.49 -1.83 -0.16
CA PHE A 148 -1.53 -1.39 -1.18
C PHE A 148 -0.13 -1.22 -0.60
N GLY A 149 0.01 -0.71 0.61
CA GLY A 149 1.29 -0.56 1.30
C GLY A 149 1.99 -1.89 1.58
N ILE A 150 1.25 -2.94 1.92
CA ILE A 150 1.80 -4.22 2.43
C ILE A 150 1.85 -5.31 1.36
N LEU A 151 0.85 -5.43 0.49
CA LEU A 151 0.72 -6.53 -0.48
C LEU A 151 1.96 -6.72 -1.37
N PRO A 152 2.58 -5.67 -1.94
CA PRO A 152 3.79 -5.85 -2.75
C PRO A 152 4.95 -6.52 -2.00
N TRP A 153 5.09 -6.26 -0.71
CA TRP A 153 6.13 -6.87 0.14
C TRP A 153 5.86 -8.34 0.42
N ILE A 154 4.59 -8.71 0.63
CA ILE A 154 4.19 -10.12 0.76
C ILE A 154 4.52 -10.87 -0.53
N LEU A 155 4.12 -10.32 -1.67
CA LEU A 155 4.36 -10.94 -2.97
C LEU A 155 5.86 -11.06 -3.26
N LEU A 156 6.65 -10.04 -2.91
CA LEU A 156 8.10 -10.06 -3.05
C LEU A 156 8.76 -11.15 -2.19
N THR A 157 8.36 -11.26 -0.92
CA THR A 157 8.93 -12.29 -0.02
C THR A 157 8.56 -13.69 -0.47
N ILE A 158 7.34 -13.90 -0.96
CA ILE A 158 6.91 -15.20 -1.50
C ILE A 158 7.62 -15.51 -2.83
N ASP A 159 7.80 -14.54 -3.73
CA ASP A 159 8.60 -14.72 -4.96
C ASP A 159 10.05 -15.13 -4.61
N TYR A 160 10.66 -14.51 -3.61
CA TYR A 160 11.98 -14.91 -3.12
C TYR A 160 12.01 -16.31 -2.50
N TYR A 161 10.93 -16.70 -1.79
CA TYR A 161 10.82 -18.08 -1.31
C TYR A 161 10.79 -19.06 -2.46
N PHE A 162 9.95 -18.85 -3.47
CA PHE A 162 9.86 -19.74 -4.63
C PHE A 162 11.20 -19.87 -5.37
N LYS A 163 11.93 -18.76 -5.54
CA LYS A 163 13.24 -18.75 -6.22
C LYS A 163 14.35 -19.42 -5.42
N SER A 164 14.38 -19.24 -4.10
CA SER A 164 15.52 -19.65 -3.26
C SER A 164 15.23 -20.86 -2.37
N LYS A 165 13.95 -21.23 -2.17
CA LYS A 165 13.44 -22.26 -1.24
C LYS A 165 13.86 -22.05 0.22
N LYS A 166 14.23 -20.81 0.61
CA LYS A 166 14.67 -20.48 1.98
C LYS A 166 13.48 -20.12 2.86
N LEU A 167 13.22 -20.90 3.89
CA LEU A 167 12.08 -20.74 4.83
C LEU A 167 11.98 -19.34 5.46
N LYS A 168 13.11 -18.64 5.65
CA LYS A 168 13.13 -17.28 6.23
C LYS A 168 12.18 -16.30 5.49
N TYR A 169 11.99 -16.45 4.20
CA TYR A 169 11.09 -15.58 3.44
C TYR A 169 9.62 -15.83 3.79
N LEU A 170 9.21 -17.06 4.10
CA LEU A 170 7.87 -17.35 4.60
C LEU A 170 7.68 -16.77 6.01
N ILE A 171 8.71 -16.86 6.86
CA ILE A 171 8.68 -16.26 8.19
C ILE A 171 8.44 -14.74 8.09
N TYR A 172 9.06 -14.04 7.14
CA TYR A 172 8.82 -12.61 6.92
C TYR A 172 7.45 -12.32 6.31
N ALA A 173 6.94 -13.19 5.44
CA ALA A 173 5.62 -13.01 4.84
C ALA A 173 4.48 -13.20 5.83
N THR A 174 4.63 -14.10 6.82
CA THR A 174 3.56 -14.48 7.75
C THR A 174 2.98 -13.29 8.53
N PRO A 175 3.76 -12.45 9.25
CA PRO A 175 3.19 -11.31 9.98
C PRO A 175 2.54 -10.29 9.03
N LEU A 176 3.13 -10.04 7.87
CA LEU A 176 2.56 -9.12 6.88
C LEU A 176 1.22 -9.64 6.34
N LEU A 177 1.14 -10.95 6.09
CA LEU A 177 -0.09 -11.60 5.64
C LEU A 177 -1.17 -11.56 6.73
N SER A 178 -0.82 -11.81 7.99
CA SER A 178 -1.74 -11.72 9.13
C SER A 178 -2.34 -10.32 9.25
N ILE A 179 -1.51 -9.28 9.15
CA ILE A 179 -1.95 -7.88 9.15
C ILE A 179 -2.94 -7.63 8.00
N LEU A 180 -2.64 -8.12 6.81
CA LEU A 180 -3.45 -7.89 5.63
C LEU A 180 -4.81 -8.60 5.72
N LEU A 181 -4.82 -9.85 6.13
CA LEU A 181 -6.03 -10.66 6.28
C LEU A 181 -6.96 -10.13 7.38
N THR A 182 -6.40 -9.52 8.42
CA THR A 182 -7.19 -8.93 9.51
C THR A 182 -7.66 -7.50 9.22
N SER A 183 -7.19 -6.85 8.13
CA SER A 183 -7.51 -5.45 7.85
C SER A 183 -8.92 -5.25 7.31
N LYS A 184 -9.34 -6.04 6.32
CA LYS A 184 -10.68 -5.97 5.71
C LYS A 184 -10.98 -7.22 4.89
N GLY A 185 -12.22 -7.74 4.97
CA GLY A 185 -12.62 -8.96 4.26
C GLY A 185 -12.45 -8.90 2.74
N SER A 186 -12.70 -7.74 2.10
CA SER A 186 -12.52 -7.55 0.66
C SER A 186 -11.07 -7.73 0.19
N ILE A 187 -10.09 -7.52 1.07
CA ILE A 187 -8.66 -7.63 0.77
C ILE A 187 -8.23 -9.10 0.69
N ILE A 188 -8.93 -9.99 1.38
CA ILE A 188 -8.65 -11.44 1.36
C ILE A 188 -8.69 -11.99 -0.07
N GLY A 189 -9.73 -11.65 -0.83
CA GLY A 189 -9.89 -12.09 -2.21
C GLY A 189 -8.74 -11.65 -3.11
N ILE A 190 -8.35 -10.37 -3.04
CA ILE A 190 -7.24 -9.82 -3.84
C ILE A 190 -5.93 -10.50 -3.45
N THR A 191 -5.71 -10.72 -2.16
CA THR A 191 -4.50 -11.38 -1.65
C THR A 191 -4.42 -12.82 -2.17
N LEU A 192 -5.51 -13.60 -2.06
CA LEU A 192 -5.55 -14.98 -2.54
C LEU A 192 -5.31 -15.07 -4.05
N ILE A 193 -5.96 -14.23 -4.86
CA ILE A 193 -5.75 -14.19 -6.31
C ILE A 193 -4.28 -13.89 -6.65
N SER A 194 -3.67 -12.93 -5.94
CA SER A 194 -2.27 -12.56 -6.15
C SER A 194 -1.31 -13.69 -5.78
N LEU A 195 -1.58 -14.42 -4.70
CA LEU A 195 -0.80 -15.59 -4.28
C LEU A 195 -0.95 -16.76 -5.26
N LEU A 196 -2.16 -17.02 -5.75
CA LEU A 196 -2.42 -18.03 -6.78
C LEU A 196 -1.68 -17.69 -8.08
N TYR A 197 -1.68 -16.41 -8.49
CA TYR A 197 -0.92 -15.96 -9.65
C TYR A 197 0.58 -16.29 -9.53
N LEU A 198 1.19 -15.99 -8.39
CA LEU A 198 2.60 -16.30 -8.13
C LEU A 198 2.84 -17.83 -8.16
N TYR A 199 1.97 -18.59 -7.53
CA TYR A 199 2.07 -20.03 -7.52
C TYR A 199 2.01 -20.63 -8.94
N PHE A 200 1.04 -20.23 -9.76
CA PHE A 200 0.93 -20.68 -11.14
C PHE A 200 2.07 -20.22 -12.04
N LYS A 201 2.61 -19.02 -11.80
CA LYS A 201 3.79 -18.53 -12.51
C LYS A 201 4.99 -19.44 -12.28
N ASP A 202 5.19 -19.91 -11.04
CA ASP A 202 6.32 -20.77 -10.70
C ASP A 202 6.13 -22.22 -11.13
N ILE A 203 4.90 -22.76 -11.07
CA ILE A 203 4.60 -24.09 -11.60
C ILE A 203 4.95 -24.20 -13.08
N LYS A 204 4.69 -23.17 -13.88
CA LYS A 204 5.08 -23.14 -15.30
C LYS A 204 6.60 -23.13 -15.51
N SER A 205 7.38 -22.76 -14.50
CA SER A 205 8.83 -22.78 -14.52
C SER A 205 9.43 -24.12 -14.03
N ILE A 206 8.65 -24.92 -13.31
CA ILE A 206 9.02 -26.28 -12.92
C ILE A 206 8.88 -27.14 -14.17
N LYS A 207 10.01 -27.50 -14.77
CA LYS A 207 10.01 -28.47 -15.88
C LYS A 207 9.32 -29.73 -15.40
N TYR A 208 8.38 -30.26 -16.19
CA TYR A 208 7.61 -31.49 -15.93
C TYR A 208 8.46 -32.70 -15.49
N LYS A 209 9.77 -32.65 -15.71
CA LYS A 209 10.74 -33.66 -15.25
C LYS A 209 10.91 -33.72 -13.73
N ASP A 210 10.66 -32.62 -12.99
CA ASP A 210 10.86 -32.57 -11.54
C ASP A 210 9.60 -33.09 -10.79
N LEU A 211 8.45 -33.12 -11.46
CA LEU A 211 7.20 -33.66 -10.91
C LEU A 211 7.07 -35.20 -11.06
N ALA A 212 7.91 -35.82 -11.89
CA ALA A 212 7.89 -37.26 -12.12
C ALA A 212 8.79 -38.05 -11.14
N ILE A 213 9.46 -37.38 -10.18
CA ILE A 213 10.40 -37.98 -9.23
C ILE A 213 9.84 -38.00 -7.80
N THR A 214 8.61 -37.50 -7.58
CA THR A 214 7.89 -37.60 -6.31
C THR A 214 6.68 -38.45 -6.46
#